data_73e8693748d968656e66579a0782176c
#
_entry.id   73e8693748d968656e66579a0782176c
#
_cell.length_a   1.000
_cell.length_b   1.000
_cell.length_c   1.000
_cell.angle_alpha   90.00
_cell.angle_beta   90.00
_cell.angle_gamma   90.00
#
_symmetry.space_group_name_H-M   'P 1'
#
loop_
_entity.id
_entity.type
_entity.pdbx_description
1 polymer ?
#
loop_
_entity_poly.entity_id
_entity_poly.type
_entity_poly.pdbx_seq_one_letter_code
_entity_poly.pdbx_strand_id
1 'polypeptide(L)'
;MDCNLNCAYCYNRANNNIKKEYMLRDTAKRAIELFRKIEHFGGDDLYINFHGGEPLLNCEVIESIMNELEQNIPRDRIIYGITTNGTIQTDIAKQILKKIDNISVSIDGNKENHNKYRVYSDGRGSFDNVISFAKELQKSKNIRVRMTVTRQTLPNMKETIAFLIDEGFKEIVPILDMYDSRWKEDDEQAVMTEFKKIKEYLDDNNLKNIVVGQVTKMPFTLKGICSGGIDGFHVLPTGDIYPCSMVVGDEEWKIGDVEKGLDSEKIKLIQTINIQKVKSCQGCNFYNYCEGPRCKLVNKKITGNFFEASAIMCLQSRVALKMMNYL
;
A
#
# COMPACT_ATOMS: atom_id res chain seq x y z
N MET A 1 13.66 -2.53 8.46
CA MET A 1 12.42 -3.32 8.24
C MET A 1 12.80 -4.71 7.74
N ASP A 2 12.45 -5.76 8.47
CA ASP A 2 12.78 -7.15 8.08
C ASP A 2 11.61 -7.84 7.37
N CYS A 3 11.93 -8.82 6.53
CA CYS A 3 10.97 -9.64 5.80
C CYS A 3 11.57 -11.01 5.51
N ASN A 4 10.78 -12.05 5.64
CA ASN A 4 11.17 -13.41 5.33
C ASN A 4 11.05 -13.77 3.85
N LEU A 5 10.48 -12.88 3.02
CA LEU A 5 10.44 -13.02 1.57
C LEU A 5 11.49 -12.13 0.87
N ASN A 6 11.82 -12.54 -0.35
CA ASN A 6 12.78 -11.92 -1.25
C ASN A 6 12.11 -11.50 -2.58
N CYS A 7 11.00 -10.75 -2.50
CA CYS A 7 10.23 -10.36 -3.69
C CYS A 7 11.06 -9.51 -4.66
N ALA A 8 11.03 -9.84 -5.96
CA ALA A 8 11.90 -9.23 -6.98
C ALA A 8 11.59 -7.74 -7.23
N TYR A 9 10.33 -7.32 -7.07
CA TYR A 9 9.87 -5.94 -7.24
C TYR A 9 9.76 -5.15 -5.91
N CYS A 10 10.32 -5.67 -4.81
CA CYS A 10 10.15 -5.05 -3.50
C CYS A 10 10.86 -3.70 -3.40
N TYR A 11 10.10 -2.63 -3.29
CA TYR A 11 10.62 -1.27 -3.18
C TYR A 11 11.44 -1.03 -1.91
N ASN A 12 11.12 -1.72 -0.80
CA ASN A 12 11.91 -1.64 0.42
C ASN A 12 13.32 -2.24 0.26
N ARG A 13 13.47 -3.24 -0.60
CA ARG A 13 14.78 -3.85 -0.89
C ARG A 13 15.60 -3.06 -1.91
N ALA A 14 14.92 -2.37 -2.82
CA ALA A 14 15.58 -1.49 -3.77
C ALA A 14 16.23 -0.27 -3.08
N ASN A 15 15.81 0.04 -1.85
CA ASN A 15 16.39 1.10 -1.05
C ASN A 15 17.43 0.55 -0.05
N ASN A 16 18.71 0.65 -0.39
CA ASN A 16 19.84 0.17 0.43
C ASN A 16 19.94 0.87 1.80
N ASN A 17 19.26 1.99 1.99
CA ASN A 17 19.27 2.74 3.25
C ASN A 17 18.30 2.16 4.30
N ILE A 18 17.41 1.24 3.89
CA ILE A 18 16.48 0.60 4.82
C ILE A 18 17.17 -0.56 5.53
N LYS A 19 17.47 -0.40 6.80
CA LYS A 19 18.06 -1.45 7.62
C LYS A 19 17.08 -2.58 7.89
N LYS A 20 17.60 -3.81 7.93
CA LYS A 20 16.85 -4.99 8.39
C LYS A 20 16.83 -5.00 9.91
N GLU A 21 15.78 -4.46 10.49
CA GLU A 21 15.60 -4.33 11.93
C GLU A 21 14.14 -4.52 12.29
N TYR A 22 13.91 -4.99 13.51
CA TYR A 22 12.59 -5.01 14.15
C TYR A 22 12.40 -3.76 15.00
N MET A 23 11.20 -3.22 15.01
CA MET A 23 10.83 -2.16 15.94
C MET A 23 10.88 -2.71 17.37
N LEU A 24 11.48 -1.97 18.27
CA LEU A 24 11.48 -2.31 19.70
C LEU A 24 10.21 -1.75 20.37
N ARG A 25 9.77 -2.36 21.46
CA ARG A 25 8.61 -1.87 22.23
C ARG A 25 8.80 -0.44 22.70
N ASP A 26 10.01 -0.09 23.13
CA ASP A 26 10.35 1.27 23.56
C ASP A 26 10.22 2.28 22.41
N THR A 27 10.72 1.95 21.21
CA THR A 27 10.54 2.79 20.02
C THR A 27 9.06 3.00 19.70
N ALA A 28 8.25 1.95 19.75
CA ALA A 28 6.81 2.03 19.53
C ALA A 28 6.12 2.93 20.55
N LYS A 29 6.46 2.77 21.86
CA LYS A 29 5.92 3.58 22.94
C LYS A 29 6.27 5.06 22.74
N ARG A 30 7.53 5.39 22.44
CA ARG A 30 7.96 6.77 22.16
C ARG A 30 7.23 7.37 20.96
N ALA A 31 6.99 6.58 19.92
CA ALA A 31 6.19 7.04 18.78
C ALA A 31 4.78 7.42 19.22
N ILE A 32 4.10 6.59 19.98
CA ILE A 32 2.75 6.87 20.50
C ILE A 32 2.77 8.13 21.39
N GLU A 33 3.73 8.24 22.31
CA GLU A 33 3.89 9.40 23.20
C GLU A 33 4.14 10.70 22.41
N LEU A 34 4.94 10.63 21.32
CA LEU A 34 5.20 11.77 20.44
C LEU A 34 3.91 12.21 19.74
N PHE A 35 3.20 11.28 19.09
CA PHE A 35 2.01 11.63 18.32
C PHE A 35 0.84 12.07 19.20
N ARG A 36 0.72 11.59 20.44
CA ARG A 36 -0.28 12.07 21.40
C ARG A 36 -0.14 13.56 21.75
N LYS A 37 1.02 14.15 21.52
CA LYS A 37 1.26 15.59 21.71
C LYS A 37 0.84 16.45 20.52
N ILE A 38 0.54 15.82 19.38
CA ILE A 38 0.05 16.50 18.19
C ILE A 38 -1.41 16.90 18.43
N GLU A 39 -1.73 18.16 18.16
CA GLU A 39 -3.09 18.65 18.19
C GLU A 39 -3.97 17.78 17.28
N HIS A 40 -5.13 17.37 17.78
CA HIS A 40 -6.07 16.45 17.12
C HIS A 40 -5.69 14.96 17.10
N PHE A 41 -4.62 14.51 17.75
CA PHE A 41 -4.36 13.08 17.87
C PHE A 41 -5.53 12.37 18.56
N GLY A 42 -6.21 11.46 17.84
CA GLY A 42 -7.40 10.77 18.33
C GLY A 42 -8.65 11.69 18.42
N GLY A 43 -8.63 12.89 17.85
CA GLY A 43 -9.80 13.79 17.74
C GLY A 43 -10.88 13.23 16.83
N ASP A 44 -10.48 12.72 15.68
CA ASP A 44 -11.26 11.93 14.72
C ASP A 44 -10.87 10.44 14.85
N ASP A 45 -11.26 9.60 13.89
CA ASP A 45 -10.84 8.21 13.84
C ASP A 45 -9.33 8.11 13.62
N LEU A 46 -8.66 7.29 14.44
CA LEU A 46 -7.23 7.02 14.35
C LEU A 46 -6.95 5.79 13.47
N TYR A 47 -6.31 5.98 12.35
CA TYR A 47 -5.91 4.89 11.46
C TYR A 47 -4.49 4.43 11.74
N ILE A 48 -4.32 3.21 12.24
CA ILE A 48 -3.02 2.58 12.48
C ILE A 48 -2.81 1.46 11.47
N ASN A 49 -1.82 1.60 10.61
CA ASN A 49 -1.55 0.63 9.56
C ASN A 49 -0.20 -0.07 9.80
N PHE A 50 -0.25 -1.36 10.12
CA PHE A 50 0.94 -2.18 10.27
C PHE A 50 1.44 -2.60 8.88
N HIS A 51 2.60 -2.08 8.52
CA HIS A 51 3.22 -2.25 7.22
C HIS A 51 4.74 -2.40 7.39
N GLY A 52 5.46 -2.67 6.31
CA GLY A 52 6.92 -2.66 6.36
C GLY A 52 7.51 -3.74 5.48
N GLY A 53 8.42 -4.58 6.03
CA GLY A 53 8.80 -5.85 5.43
C GLY A 53 7.64 -6.84 5.59
N GLU A 54 7.69 -7.64 6.67
CA GLU A 54 6.54 -8.44 7.09
C GLU A 54 6.18 -8.09 8.54
N PRO A 55 5.05 -7.42 8.78
CA PRO A 55 4.70 -6.95 10.11
C PRO A 55 4.47 -8.11 11.12
N LEU A 56 3.94 -9.25 10.68
CA LEU A 56 3.68 -10.38 11.56
C LEU A 56 4.95 -11.10 12.05
N LEU A 57 6.13 -10.73 11.58
CA LEU A 57 7.39 -11.14 12.21
C LEU A 57 7.61 -10.49 13.58
N ASN A 58 6.87 -9.41 13.89
CA ASN A 58 6.99 -8.65 15.13
C ASN A 58 5.65 -8.51 15.85
N CYS A 59 4.96 -9.62 16.02
CA CYS A 59 3.63 -9.67 16.63
C CYS A 59 3.57 -9.05 18.04
N GLU A 60 4.61 -9.25 18.85
CA GLU A 60 4.66 -8.73 20.21
C GLU A 60 4.63 -7.19 20.26
N VAL A 61 5.26 -6.53 19.31
CA VAL A 61 5.24 -5.06 19.24
C VAL A 61 3.90 -4.58 18.71
N ILE A 62 3.30 -5.27 17.72
CA ILE A 62 1.95 -4.96 17.26
C ILE A 62 0.96 -5.01 18.42
N GLU A 63 0.99 -6.09 19.20
CA GLU A 63 0.12 -6.23 20.38
C GLU A 63 0.37 -5.15 21.42
N SER A 64 1.64 -4.80 21.66
CA SER A 64 2.01 -3.72 22.58
C SER A 64 1.45 -2.36 22.12
N ILE A 65 1.53 -2.05 20.83
CA ILE A 65 0.97 -0.82 20.24
C ILE A 65 -0.54 -0.78 20.44
N MET A 66 -1.24 -1.87 20.10
CA MET A 66 -2.69 -1.96 20.24
C MET A 66 -3.12 -1.75 21.70
N ASN A 67 -2.47 -2.44 22.63
CA ASN A 67 -2.77 -2.32 24.06
C ASN A 67 -2.53 -0.90 24.58
N GLU A 68 -1.43 -0.26 24.20
CA GLU A 68 -1.10 1.12 24.63
C GLU A 68 -2.11 2.14 24.09
N LEU A 69 -2.53 1.97 22.84
CA LEU A 69 -3.54 2.86 22.23
C LEU A 69 -4.92 2.66 22.86
N GLU A 70 -5.36 1.42 23.06
CA GLU A 70 -6.67 1.09 23.62
C GLU A 70 -6.83 1.48 25.11
N GLN A 71 -5.73 1.69 25.84
CA GLN A 71 -5.77 2.27 27.19
C GLN A 71 -6.18 3.74 27.21
N ASN A 72 -5.98 4.47 26.12
CA ASN A 72 -6.11 5.92 26.07
C ASN A 72 -7.18 6.41 25.07
N ILE A 73 -7.55 5.58 24.11
CA ILE A 73 -8.48 5.91 23.02
C ILE A 73 -9.53 4.81 22.94
N PRO A 74 -10.81 5.13 22.91
CA PRO A 74 -11.88 4.15 22.71
C PRO A 74 -11.66 3.30 21.46
N ARG A 75 -11.85 1.98 21.58
CA ARG A 75 -11.54 1.03 20.49
C ARG A 75 -12.31 1.31 19.19
N ASP A 76 -13.54 1.79 19.29
CA ASP A 76 -14.41 2.15 18.18
C ASP A 76 -13.93 3.37 17.38
N ARG A 77 -12.96 4.11 17.94
CA ARG A 77 -12.28 5.23 17.27
C ARG A 77 -10.91 4.86 16.70
N ILE A 78 -10.50 3.62 16.80
CA ILE A 78 -9.22 3.13 16.25
C ILE A 78 -9.51 2.14 15.13
N ILE A 79 -8.98 2.40 13.95
CA ILE A 79 -9.07 1.50 12.81
C ILE A 79 -7.70 0.89 12.55
N TYR A 80 -7.57 -0.41 12.83
CA TYR A 80 -6.34 -1.14 12.57
C TYR A 80 -6.32 -1.74 11.18
N GLY A 81 -5.28 -1.43 10.42
CA GLY A 81 -4.99 -2.04 9.13
C GLY A 81 -3.71 -2.86 9.17
N ILE A 82 -3.61 -3.89 8.34
CA ILE A 82 -2.38 -4.65 8.12
C ILE A 82 -2.23 -5.03 6.65
N THR A 83 -0.99 -4.96 6.16
CA THR A 83 -0.63 -5.60 4.89
C THR A 83 0.43 -6.65 5.15
N THR A 84 0.10 -7.91 4.90
CA THR A 84 0.98 -9.07 5.16
C THR A 84 1.27 -9.85 3.89
N ASN A 85 2.41 -10.50 3.85
CA ASN A 85 2.74 -11.46 2.81
C ASN A 85 2.07 -12.84 3.03
N GLY A 86 1.39 -13.05 4.18
CA GLY A 86 0.60 -14.24 4.48
C GLY A 86 1.41 -15.49 4.81
N THR A 87 2.71 -15.39 5.05
CA THR A 87 3.55 -16.57 5.34
C THR A 87 3.68 -16.90 6.83
N ILE A 88 3.28 -15.98 7.71
CA ILE A 88 3.40 -16.13 9.17
C ILE A 88 2.06 -16.61 9.73
N GLN A 89 2.02 -17.84 10.24
CA GLN A 89 0.80 -18.53 10.66
C GLN A 89 0.81 -18.96 12.14
N THR A 90 1.57 -18.24 12.98
CA THR A 90 1.64 -18.50 14.41
C THR A 90 0.32 -18.17 15.11
N ASP A 91 0.07 -18.79 16.26
CA ASP A 91 -1.15 -18.52 17.04
C ASP A 91 -1.26 -17.07 17.47
N ILE A 92 -0.13 -16.42 17.80
CA ILE A 92 -0.09 -14.98 18.11
C ILE A 92 -0.50 -14.15 16.89
N ALA A 93 0.01 -14.46 15.70
CA ALA A 93 -0.39 -13.77 14.48
C ALA A 93 -1.90 -13.91 14.22
N LYS A 94 -2.46 -15.12 14.39
CA LYS A 94 -3.90 -15.36 14.27
C LYS A 94 -4.73 -14.56 15.30
N GLN A 95 -4.25 -14.43 16.53
CA GLN A 95 -4.91 -13.62 17.56
C GLN A 95 -4.90 -12.12 17.21
N ILE A 96 -3.77 -11.60 16.75
CA ILE A 96 -3.65 -10.22 16.28
C ILE A 96 -4.63 -9.96 15.12
N LEU A 97 -4.65 -10.83 14.12
CA LEU A 97 -5.50 -10.67 12.94
C LEU A 97 -7.00 -10.64 13.28
N LYS A 98 -7.43 -11.28 14.37
CA LYS A 98 -8.82 -11.15 14.86
C LYS A 98 -9.18 -9.72 15.27
N LYS A 99 -8.21 -8.95 15.78
CA LYS A 99 -8.41 -7.57 16.23
C LYS A 99 -8.27 -6.55 15.07
N ILE A 100 -7.68 -6.93 13.94
CA ILE A 100 -7.49 -6.06 12.77
C ILE A 100 -8.81 -5.85 12.02
N ASP A 101 -9.10 -4.61 11.65
CA ASP A 101 -10.31 -4.22 10.91
C ASP A 101 -10.11 -4.39 9.40
N ASN A 102 -8.96 -3.98 8.87
CA ASN A 102 -8.64 -4.02 7.44
C ASN A 102 -7.43 -4.91 7.15
N ILE A 103 -7.66 -6.09 6.60
CA ILE A 103 -6.59 -7.05 6.29
C ILE A 103 -6.34 -7.10 4.79
N SER A 104 -5.11 -6.84 4.38
CA SER A 104 -4.63 -7.05 3.02
C SER A 104 -3.60 -8.17 2.99
N VAL A 105 -3.81 -9.17 2.14
CA VAL A 105 -2.87 -10.27 1.90
C VAL A 105 -2.28 -10.13 0.50
N SER A 106 -0.97 -10.24 0.41
CA SER A 106 -0.25 -10.08 -0.85
C SER A 106 -0.24 -11.38 -1.65
N ILE A 107 -1.05 -11.47 -2.73
CA ILE A 107 -1.12 -12.64 -3.61
C ILE A 107 -1.13 -12.15 -5.07
N ASP A 108 -0.18 -12.62 -5.88
CA ASP A 108 -0.05 -12.19 -7.29
C ASP A 108 -0.73 -13.17 -8.27
N GLY A 109 -1.79 -13.84 -7.81
CA GLY A 109 -2.60 -14.73 -8.62
C GLY A 109 -2.27 -16.20 -8.44
N ASN A 110 -2.19 -16.96 -9.53
CA ASN A 110 -1.87 -18.38 -9.49
C ASN A 110 -0.43 -18.66 -9.04
N LYS A 111 -0.12 -19.93 -8.80
CA LYS A 111 1.17 -20.37 -8.27
C LYS A 111 2.35 -19.93 -9.12
N GLU A 112 2.22 -20.00 -10.43
CA GLU A 112 3.28 -19.64 -11.38
C GLU A 112 3.60 -18.15 -11.27
N ASN A 113 2.59 -17.28 -11.40
CA ASN A 113 2.75 -15.82 -11.31
C ASN A 113 3.25 -15.39 -9.94
N HIS A 114 2.68 -15.94 -8.86
CA HIS A 114 3.09 -15.61 -7.51
C HIS A 114 4.55 -15.99 -7.24
N ASN A 115 4.91 -17.23 -7.49
CA ASN A 115 6.25 -17.76 -7.19
C ASN A 115 7.35 -17.20 -8.11
N LYS A 116 6.99 -16.60 -9.24
CA LYS A 116 7.94 -15.88 -10.10
C LYS A 116 8.58 -14.69 -9.38
N TYR A 117 7.86 -14.05 -8.48
CA TYR A 117 8.28 -12.81 -7.83
C TYR A 117 8.37 -12.91 -6.31
N ARG A 118 7.49 -13.70 -5.66
CA ARG A 118 7.39 -13.80 -4.21
C ARG A 118 7.97 -15.09 -3.70
N VAL A 119 9.27 -15.07 -3.49
CA VAL A 119 10.05 -16.24 -3.03
C VAL A 119 10.64 -15.98 -1.65
N TYR A 120 10.90 -17.05 -0.91
CA TYR A 120 11.73 -17.00 0.29
C TYR A 120 13.18 -16.65 -0.07
N SER A 121 13.99 -16.33 0.95
CA SER A 121 15.42 -16.03 0.75
C SER A 121 16.22 -17.18 0.17
N ASP A 122 15.74 -18.43 0.34
CA ASP A 122 16.32 -19.65 -0.22
C ASP A 122 15.83 -19.98 -1.64
N GLY A 123 14.98 -19.11 -2.23
CA GLY A 123 14.44 -19.27 -3.59
C GLY A 123 13.17 -20.13 -3.69
N ARG A 124 12.70 -20.75 -2.61
CA ARG A 124 11.42 -21.48 -2.62
C ARG A 124 10.25 -20.52 -2.81
N GLY A 125 9.25 -20.94 -3.59
CA GLY A 125 8.01 -20.20 -3.76
C GLY A 125 7.18 -20.14 -2.46
N SER A 126 6.46 -19.05 -2.26
CA SER A 126 5.65 -18.86 -1.04
C SER A 126 4.15 -19.15 -1.25
N PHE A 127 3.71 -19.40 -2.50
CA PHE A 127 2.30 -19.50 -2.86
C PHE A 127 1.49 -20.46 -1.99
N ASP A 128 1.95 -21.70 -1.82
CA ASP A 128 1.17 -22.75 -1.14
C ASP A 128 0.87 -22.36 0.32
N ASN A 129 1.83 -21.73 1.01
CA ASN A 129 1.63 -21.23 2.35
C ASN A 129 0.68 -20.04 2.38
N VAL A 130 0.85 -19.09 1.46
CA VAL A 130 0.05 -17.86 1.42
C VAL A 130 -1.40 -18.15 1.06
N ILE A 131 -1.66 -18.99 0.05
CA ILE A 131 -3.03 -19.30 -0.39
C ILE A 131 -3.79 -20.07 0.70
N SER A 132 -3.13 -21.04 1.36
CA SER A 132 -3.72 -21.79 2.47
C SER A 132 -4.11 -20.88 3.63
N PHE A 133 -3.21 -19.98 4.03
CA PHE A 133 -3.45 -18.99 5.07
C PHE A 133 -4.61 -18.05 4.73
N ALA A 134 -4.59 -17.47 3.51
CA ALA A 134 -5.63 -16.56 3.08
C ALA A 134 -7.01 -17.23 3.01
N LYS A 135 -7.07 -18.49 2.55
CA LYS A 135 -8.32 -19.30 2.54
C LYS A 135 -8.82 -19.63 3.94
N GLU A 136 -7.94 -19.85 4.91
CA GLU A 136 -8.33 -20.02 6.32
C GLU A 136 -8.88 -18.71 6.88
N LEU A 137 -8.16 -17.61 6.65
CA LEU A 137 -8.50 -16.30 7.22
C LEU A 137 -9.82 -15.75 6.67
N GLN A 138 -10.12 -15.93 5.38
CA GLN A 138 -11.37 -15.45 4.77
C GLN A 138 -12.63 -16.13 5.30
N LYS A 139 -12.53 -17.27 6.01
CA LYS A 139 -13.69 -17.90 6.66
C LYS A 139 -14.26 -17.07 7.80
N SER A 140 -13.43 -16.20 8.42
CA SER A 140 -13.79 -15.41 9.59
C SER A 140 -13.62 -13.90 9.40
N LYS A 141 -12.91 -13.46 8.37
CA LYS A 141 -12.61 -12.04 8.11
C LYS A 141 -12.79 -11.73 6.62
N ASN A 142 -13.26 -10.53 6.34
CA ASN A 142 -13.13 -9.98 4.99
C ASN A 142 -11.68 -9.61 4.76
N ILE A 143 -11.08 -10.20 3.75
CA ILE A 143 -9.70 -9.90 3.37
C ILE A 143 -9.66 -9.33 1.96
N ARG A 144 -8.71 -8.43 1.76
CA ARG A 144 -8.37 -7.86 0.45
C ARG A 144 -7.12 -8.56 -0.09
N VAL A 145 -7.19 -9.07 -1.30
CA VAL A 145 -6.00 -9.52 -2.02
C VAL A 145 -5.34 -8.32 -2.69
N ARG A 146 -4.08 -8.06 -2.34
CA ARG A 146 -3.24 -7.08 -3.05
C ARG A 146 -2.34 -7.81 -4.03
N MET A 147 -2.52 -7.50 -5.30
CA MET A 147 -1.81 -8.13 -6.40
C MET A 147 -0.90 -7.10 -7.08
N THR A 148 0.39 -7.39 -7.17
CA THR A 148 1.31 -6.56 -7.96
C THR A 148 1.32 -7.06 -9.40
N VAL A 149 1.02 -6.16 -10.32
CA VAL A 149 1.02 -6.41 -11.77
C VAL A 149 2.27 -5.80 -12.37
N THR A 150 3.14 -6.65 -12.91
CA THR A 150 4.30 -6.23 -13.70
C THR A 150 3.95 -6.20 -15.17
N ARG A 151 4.78 -5.57 -16.00
CA ARG A 151 4.59 -5.62 -17.46
C ARG A 151 4.58 -7.07 -18.01
N GLN A 152 5.30 -7.99 -17.35
CA GLN A 152 5.35 -9.39 -17.76
C GLN A 152 4.11 -10.19 -17.37
N THR A 153 3.43 -9.81 -16.28
CA THR A 153 2.20 -10.50 -15.81
C THR A 153 0.93 -9.82 -16.33
N LEU A 154 1.02 -8.61 -16.86
CA LEU A 154 -0.12 -7.87 -17.41
C LEU A 154 -0.91 -8.69 -18.45
N PRO A 155 -0.30 -9.36 -19.45
CA PRO A 155 -1.06 -10.07 -20.47
C PRO A 155 -1.96 -11.21 -19.95
N ASN A 156 -1.68 -11.69 -18.74
CA ASN A 156 -2.44 -12.78 -18.08
C ASN A 156 -3.24 -12.26 -16.87
N MET A 157 -3.46 -10.95 -16.77
CA MET A 157 -4.09 -10.37 -15.57
C MET A 157 -5.52 -10.85 -15.38
N LYS A 158 -6.31 -10.95 -16.45
CA LYS A 158 -7.68 -11.46 -16.41
C LYS A 158 -7.74 -12.90 -15.89
N GLU A 159 -6.93 -13.80 -16.43
CA GLU A 159 -6.88 -15.21 -16.01
C GLU A 159 -6.43 -15.35 -14.56
N THR A 160 -5.49 -14.51 -14.15
CA THR A 160 -4.97 -14.46 -12.78
C THR A 160 -6.03 -13.99 -11.79
N ILE A 161 -6.83 -12.98 -12.15
CA ILE A 161 -7.95 -12.51 -11.33
C ILE A 161 -9.08 -13.53 -11.29
N ALA A 162 -9.42 -14.15 -12.42
CA ALA A 162 -10.42 -15.22 -12.47
C ALA A 162 -10.03 -16.36 -11.52
N PHE A 163 -8.78 -16.80 -11.55
CA PHE A 163 -8.25 -17.80 -10.61
C PHE A 163 -8.47 -17.41 -9.15
N LEU A 164 -8.17 -16.15 -8.76
CA LEU A 164 -8.38 -15.67 -7.38
C LEU A 164 -9.88 -15.68 -7.00
N ILE A 165 -10.75 -15.35 -7.93
CA ILE A 165 -12.21 -15.41 -7.74
C ILE A 165 -12.66 -16.87 -7.53
N ASP A 166 -12.16 -17.81 -8.32
CA ASP A 166 -12.46 -19.25 -8.19
C ASP A 166 -11.96 -19.82 -6.85
N GLU A 167 -10.85 -19.27 -6.31
CA GLU A 167 -10.36 -19.56 -4.96
C GLU A 167 -11.22 -18.93 -3.83
N GLY A 168 -12.27 -18.17 -4.21
CA GLY A 168 -13.27 -17.60 -3.30
C GLY A 168 -12.98 -16.19 -2.80
N PHE A 169 -11.94 -15.49 -3.31
CA PHE A 169 -11.64 -14.12 -2.91
C PHE A 169 -12.61 -13.13 -3.54
N LYS A 170 -13.13 -12.20 -2.72
CA LYS A 170 -14.17 -11.25 -3.12
C LYS A 170 -13.66 -9.83 -3.35
N GLU A 171 -12.52 -9.46 -2.78
CA GLU A 171 -11.91 -8.15 -2.98
C GLU A 171 -10.48 -8.31 -3.47
N ILE A 172 -10.23 -7.93 -4.72
CA ILE A 172 -8.92 -8.04 -5.38
C ILE A 172 -8.50 -6.67 -5.86
N VAL A 173 -7.29 -6.23 -5.49
CA VAL A 173 -6.76 -4.92 -5.86
C VAL A 173 -5.47 -5.11 -6.67
N PRO A 174 -5.57 -5.17 -8.01
CA PRO A 174 -4.41 -5.16 -8.87
C PRO A 174 -3.76 -3.76 -8.87
N ILE A 175 -2.47 -3.72 -8.62
CA ILE A 175 -1.66 -2.49 -8.61
C ILE A 175 -0.50 -2.70 -9.56
N LEU A 176 -0.36 -1.82 -10.54
CA LEU A 176 0.80 -1.84 -11.43
C LEU A 176 2.07 -1.55 -10.61
N ASP A 177 3.16 -2.27 -10.93
CA ASP A 177 4.45 -2.04 -10.27
C ASP A 177 4.94 -0.62 -10.56
N MET A 178 4.80 0.27 -9.59
CA MET A 178 5.12 1.69 -9.72
C MET A 178 6.62 1.98 -9.84
N TYR A 179 7.46 1.01 -9.47
CA TYR A 179 8.92 1.17 -9.54
C TYR A 179 9.53 0.61 -10.81
N ASP A 180 8.73 -0.05 -11.65
CA ASP A 180 9.17 -0.47 -12.98
C ASP A 180 9.18 0.74 -13.93
N SER A 181 10.35 1.33 -14.12
CA SER A 181 10.54 2.48 -15.02
C SER A 181 10.28 2.18 -16.51
N ARG A 182 10.07 0.92 -16.85
CA ARG A 182 9.77 0.49 -18.23
C ARG A 182 8.34 0.76 -18.67
N TRP A 183 7.41 1.09 -17.72
CA TRP A 183 6.06 1.52 -18.08
C TRP A 183 6.09 2.79 -18.93
N LYS A 184 5.34 2.78 -20.03
CA LYS A 184 5.21 3.89 -20.97
C LYS A 184 3.74 4.25 -21.16
N GLU A 185 3.48 5.42 -21.73
CA GLU A 185 2.12 5.83 -22.07
C GLU A 185 1.43 4.86 -23.04
N ASP A 186 2.19 4.27 -23.94
CA ASP A 186 1.69 3.29 -24.93
C ASP A 186 1.19 1.98 -24.27
N ASP A 187 1.60 1.68 -23.03
CA ASP A 187 1.08 0.52 -22.28
C ASP A 187 -0.38 0.74 -21.83
N GLU A 188 -0.92 1.95 -21.93
CA GLU A 188 -2.30 2.28 -21.55
C GLU A 188 -3.32 1.38 -22.25
N GLN A 189 -3.16 1.16 -23.56
CA GLN A 189 -4.08 0.32 -24.32
C GLN A 189 -4.05 -1.14 -23.85
N ALA A 190 -2.88 -1.67 -23.51
CA ALA A 190 -2.73 -3.02 -23.00
C ALA A 190 -3.41 -3.18 -21.62
N VAL A 191 -3.20 -2.22 -20.73
CA VAL A 191 -3.85 -2.22 -19.40
C VAL A 191 -5.37 -2.10 -19.51
N MET A 192 -5.85 -1.19 -20.38
CA MET A 192 -7.27 -1.02 -20.67
C MET A 192 -7.90 -2.31 -21.22
N THR A 193 -7.20 -3.00 -22.11
CA THR A 193 -7.70 -4.25 -22.69
C THR A 193 -7.90 -5.32 -21.61
N GLU A 194 -6.94 -5.48 -20.71
CA GLU A 194 -7.05 -6.44 -19.60
C GLU A 194 -8.18 -6.08 -18.63
N PHE A 195 -8.32 -4.80 -18.26
CA PHE A 195 -9.43 -4.39 -17.38
C PHE A 195 -10.80 -4.57 -18.04
N LYS A 196 -10.93 -4.35 -19.36
CA LYS A 196 -12.17 -4.66 -20.09
C LYS A 196 -12.49 -6.14 -20.06
N LYS A 197 -11.51 -7.01 -20.34
CA LYS A 197 -11.68 -8.47 -20.26
C LYS A 197 -12.13 -8.91 -18.86
N ILE A 198 -11.61 -8.26 -17.80
CA ILE A 198 -12.03 -8.55 -16.42
C ILE A 198 -13.48 -8.11 -16.21
N LYS A 199 -13.87 -6.91 -16.69
CA LYS A 199 -15.25 -6.43 -16.57
C LYS A 199 -16.22 -7.35 -17.31
N GLU A 200 -15.92 -7.71 -18.56
CA GLU A 200 -16.68 -8.66 -19.36
C GLU A 200 -16.82 -10.01 -18.63
N TYR A 201 -15.72 -10.55 -18.10
CA TYR A 201 -15.74 -11.80 -17.33
C TYR A 201 -16.67 -11.71 -16.10
N LEU A 202 -16.63 -10.60 -15.36
CA LEU A 202 -17.50 -10.39 -14.20
C LEU A 202 -18.97 -10.29 -14.59
N ASP A 203 -19.29 -9.61 -15.69
CA ASP A 203 -20.65 -9.43 -16.19
C ASP A 203 -21.22 -10.75 -16.75
N ASP A 204 -20.47 -11.45 -17.59
CA ASP A 204 -20.88 -12.71 -18.22
C ASP A 204 -21.18 -13.80 -17.18
N ASN A 205 -20.45 -13.80 -16.06
CA ASN A 205 -20.64 -14.76 -14.97
C ASN A 205 -21.52 -14.22 -13.83
N ASN A 206 -22.16 -13.04 -14.00
CA ASN A 206 -23.01 -12.39 -13.00
C ASN A 206 -22.38 -12.24 -11.61
N LEU A 207 -21.08 -11.91 -11.55
CA LEU A 207 -20.25 -11.82 -10.35
C LEU A 207 -20.38 -10.45 -9.65
N LYS A 208 -21.59 -10.02 -9.34
CA LYS A 208 -21.91 -8.68 -8.79
C LYS A 208 -21.31 -8.42 -7.40
N ASN A 209 -21.00 -9.48 -6.65
CA ASN A 209 -20.44 -9.38 -5.29
C ASN A 209 -18.92 -9.33 -5.27
N ILE A 210 -18.28 -9.38 -6.43
CA ILE A 210 -16.82 -9.33 -6.55
C ILE A 210 -16.39 -7.88 -6.76
N VAL A 211 -15.41 -7.46 -5.98
CA VAL A 211 -14.78 -6.15 -6.10
C VAL A 211 -13.39 -6.32 -6.69
N VAL A 212 -13.21 -5.82 -7.89
CA VAL A 212 -11.89 -5.69 -8.50
C VAL A 212 -11.54 -4.21 -8.60
N GLY A 213 -10.47 -3.80 -7.92
CA GLY A 213 -10.02 -2.41 -7.90
C GLY A 213 -9.79 -1.89 -9.32
N GLN A 214 -10.19 -0.66 -9.59
CA GLN A 214 -10.14 0.01 -10.90
C GLN A 214 -11.05 -0.61 -11.99
N VAL A 215 -11.83 -1.65 -11.68
CA VAL A 215 -12.79 -2.26 -12.60
C VAL A 215 -14.22 -2.11 -12.10
N THR A 216 -14.51 -2.47 -10.84
CA THR A 216 -15.88 -2.46 -10.29
C THR A 216 -16.14 -1.34 -9.30
N LYS A 217 -15.10 -0.80 -8.70
CA LYS A 217 -15.17 0.34 -7.78
C LYS A 217 -14.12 1.38 -8.15
N MET A 218 -14.62 2.52 -8.52
CA MET A 218 -13.81 3.72 -8.73
C MET A 218 -14.33 4.81 -7.81
N PRO A 219 -13.68 5.06 -6.68
CA PRO A 219 -13.98 6.27 -5.94
C PRO A 219 -13.44 7.45 -6.75
N PHE A 220 -14.31 8.06 -7.55
CA PHE A 220 -14.03 9.31 -8.22
C PHE A 220 -14.16 10.43 -7.19
N THR A 221 -13.19 10.52 -6.32
CA THR A 221 -13.12 11.60 -5.33
C THR A 221 -12.18 12.69 -5.81
N LEU A 222 -12.57 13.92 -5.60
CA LEU A 222 -11.66 15.05 -5.76
C LEU A 222 -10.43 14.82 -4.89
N LYS A 223 -9.27 14.91 -5.49
CA LYS A 223 -8.00 14.75 -4.80
C LYS A 223 -7.57 16.07 -4.18
N GLY A 224 -7.41 16.07 -2.87
CA GLY A 224 -6.86 17.19 -2.12
C GLY A 224 -5.35 17.35 -2.28
N ILE A 225 -4.78 18.23 -1.50
CA ILE A 225 -3.33 18.39 -1.33
C ILE A 225 -2.83 17.21 -0.47
N CYS A 226 -1.63 16.73 -0.74
CA CYS A 226 -1.04 15.67 0.08
C CYS A 226 -0.82 16.16 1.53
N SER A 227 -1.34 15.41 2.50
CA SER A 227 -1.24 15.70 3.93
C SER A 227 -0.08 14.96 4.63
N GLY A 228 0.81 14.34 3.86
CA GLY A 228 1.99 13.65 4.41
C GLY A 228 2.83 14.56 5.29
N GLY A 229 3.10 14.14 6.53
CA GLY A 229 3.77 14.94 7.54
C GLY A 229 2.85 15.90 8.31
N ILE A 230 1.53 15.92 8.01
CA ILE A 230 0.49 16.64 8.76
C ILE A 230 -0.41 15.63 9.48
N ASP A 231 -1.18 14.87 8.70
CA ASP A 231 -2.15 13.87 9.20
C ASP A 231 -1.64 12.43 9.05
N GLY A 232 -0.59 12.23 8.23
CA GLY A 232 -0.02 10.93 7.93
C GLY A 232 1.47 10.86 8.18
N PHE A 233 1.89 9.84 8.95
CA PHE A 233 3.28 9.62 9.34
C PHE A 233 3.66 8.16 9.17
N HIS A 234 4.93 7.89 8.81
CA HIS A 234 5.49 6.55 8.73
C HIS A 234 6.68 6.45 9.66
N VAL A 235 6.58 5.59 10.67
CA VAL A 235 7.63 5.36 11.66
C VAL A 235 8.37 4.08 11.32
N LEU A 236 9.67 4.16 11.13
CA LEU A 236 10.53 3.01 10.91
C LEU A 236 10.91 2.31 12.24
N PRO A 237 11.37 1.05 12.18
CA PRO A 237 11.92 0.35 13.35
C PRO A 237 13.05 1.11 14.07
N THR A 238 13.81 1.92 13.35
CA THR A 238 14.86 2.81 13.87
C THR A 238 14.32 3.97 14.70
N GLY A 239 13.02 4.26 14.62
CA GLY A 239 12.40 5.46 15.19
C GLY A 239 12.34 6.64 14.21
N ASP A 240 12.92 6.54 13.04
CA ASP A 240 12.89 7.59 12.01
C ASP A 240 11.46 7.80 11.50
N ILE A 241 11.08 9.05 11.26
CA ILE A 241 9.74 9.44 10.84
C ILE A 241 9.78 10.05 9.44
N TYR A 242 8.87 9.56 8.58
CA TYR A 242 8.73 9.99 7.18
C TYR A 242 7.29 10.41 6.87
N PRO A 243 7.07 11.33 5.91
CA PRO A 243 5.73 11.79 5.52
C PRO A 243 4.98 10.81 4.63
N CYS A 244 5.66 9.84 4.03
CA CYS A 244 5.07 8.91 3.05
C CYS A 244 5.86 7.60 3.02
N SER A 245 5.16 6.46 2.93
CA SER A 245 5.78 5.12 2.82
C SER A 245 6.67 4.97 1.58
N MET A 246 6.39 5.73 0.53
CA MET A 246 7.12 5.66 -0.74
C MET A 246 8.51 6.33 -0.68
N VAL A 247 8.77 7.17 0.31
CA VAL A 247 10.03 7.88 0.48
C VAL A 247 10.78 7.47 1.76
N VAL A 248 10.33 6.41 2.43
CA VAL A 248 11.04 5.87 3.60
C VAL A 248 12.47 5.47 3.21
N GLY A 249 13.43 5.77 4.09
CA GLY A 249 14.85 5.52 3.88
C GLY A 249 15.58 6.57 3.02
N ASP A 250 14.88 7.55 2.46
CA ASP A 250 15.48 8.68 1.77
C ASP A 250 15.73 9.81 2.80
N GLU A 251 16.97 9.97 3.29
CA GLU A 251 17.33 10.91 4.36
C GLU A 251 16.87 12.36 4.09
N GLU A 252 16.78 12.74 2.82
CA GLU A 252 16.25 14.04 2.40
C GLU A 252 14.83 14.28 2.92
N TRP A 253 14.01 13.20 3.03
CA TRP A 253 12.58 13.28 3.40
C TRP A 253 12.28 12.79 4.81
N LYS A 254 13.30 12.51 5.60
CA LYS A 254 13.13 12.24 7.03
C LYS A 254 12.66 13.53 7.72
N ILE A 255 11.48 13.50 8.33
CA ILE A 255 10.84 14.64 8.99
C ILE A 255 10.93 14.61 10.51
N GLY A 256 11.74 13.73 11.05
CA GLY A 256 11.98 13.63 12.48
C GLY A 256 12.37 12.22 12.93
N ASP A 257 12.44 12.05 14.22
CA ASP A 257 12.57 10.75 14.88
C ASP A 257 11.88 10.77 16.26
N VAL A 258 11.64 9.57 16.81
CA VAL A 258 10.89 9.42 18.08
C VAL A 258 11.61 10.01 19.29
N GLU A 259 12.93 10.26 19.22
CA GLU A 259 13.73 10.84 20.29
C GLU A 259 13.73 12.37 20.25
N LYS A 260 13.94 12.94 19.07
CA LYS A 260 14.12 14.38 18.85
C LYS A 260 12.80 15.09 18.50
N GLY A 261 11.78 14.32 18.10
CA GLY A 261 10.51 14.86 17.65
C GLY A 261 10.48 15.20 16.16
N LEU A 262 9.48 15.97 15.76
CA LEU A 262 9.24 16.35 14.36
C LEU A 262 10.03 17.61 13.98
N ASP A 263 10.60 17.62 12.78
CA ASP A 263 11.27 18.75 12.15
C ASP A 263 10.22 19.65 11.45
N SER A 264 9.82 20.71 12.16
CA SER A 264 8.81 21.65 11.67
C SER A 264 9.21 22.36 10.38
N GLU A 265 10.51 22.63 10.18
CA GLU A 265 10.99 23.31 8.98
C GLU A 265 10.92 22.41 7.75
N LYS A 266 11.28 21.12 7.89
CA LYS A 266 11.11 20.14 6.83
C LYS A 266 9.64 19.91 6.49
N ILE A 267 8.76 19.84 7.49
CA ILE A 267 7.32 19.70 7.29
C ILE A 267 6.79 20.90 6.50
N LYS A 268 7.14 22.14 6.89
CA LYS A 268 6.76 23.35 6.15
C LYS A 268 7.28 23.36 4.72
N LEU A 269 8.52 22.91 4.50
CA LEU A 269 9.08 22.77 3.16
C LEU A 269 8.23 21.81 2.29
N ILE A 270 7.88 20.64 2.82
CA ILE A 270 7.05 19.66 2.12
C ILE A 270 5.67 20.25 1.82
N GLN A 271 5.05 20.95 2.76
CA GLN A 271 3.77 21.63 2.55
C GLN A 271 3.87 22.67 1.44
N THR A 272 4.94 23.50 1.46
CA THR A 272 5.20 24.50 0.42
C THR A 272 5.34 23.88 -0.96
N ILE A 273 5.99 22.71 -1.07
CA ILE A 273 6.10 21.96 -2.31
C ILE A 273 4.71 21.42 -2.72
N ASN A 274 3.95 20.88 -1.76
CA ASN A 274 2.67 20.22 -2.04
C ASN A 274 1.59 21.17 -2.57
N ILE A 275 1.56 22.43 -2.15
CA ILE A 275 0.57 23.44 -2.62
C ILE A 275 0.86 23.95 -4.03
N GLN A 276 2.08 23.78 -4.55
CA GLN A 276 2.43 24.27 -5.89
C GLN A 276 1.75 23.44 -6.98
N LYS A 277 1.35 24.10 -8.07
CA LYS A 277 0.72 23.45 -9.21
C LYS A 277 1.75 22.79 -10.12
N VAL A 278 1.42 21.63 -10.64
CA VAL A 278 2.23 20.92 -11.66
C VAL A 278 1.85 21.47 -13.03
N LYS A 279 2.75 22.27 -13.63
CA LYS A 279 2.48 22.97 -14.91
C LYS A 279 2.17 22.02 -16.04
N SER A 280 2.87 20.90 -16.17
CA SER A 280 2.64 19.88 -17.20
C SER A 280 1.28 19.21 -17.12
N CYS A 281 0.61 19.29 -15.97
CA CYS A 281 -0.74 18.75 -15.76
C CYS A 281 -1.85 19.79 -15.92
N GLN A 282 -1.52 21.07 -16.17
CA GLN A 282 -2.52 22.12 -16.39
C GLN A 282 -3.26 21.88 -17.71
N GLY A 283 -4.59 22.03 -17.69
CA GLY A 283 -5.45 21.73 -18.85
C GLY A 283 -5.80 20.25 -19.01
N CYS A 284 -5.25 19.36 -18.21
CA CYS A 284 -5.67 17.97 -18.20
C CYS A 284 -7.06 17.81 -17.56
N ASN A 285 -8.00 17.22 -18.29
CA ASN A 285 -9.37 16.96 -17.79
C ASN A 285 -9.41 16.11 -16.52
N PHE A 286 -8.36 15.36 -16.26
CA PHE A 286 -8.23 14.46 -15.10
C PHE A 286 -7.54 15.11 -13.90
N TYR A 287 -7.08 16.34 -14.01
CA TYR A 287 -6.28 17.01 -13.01
C TYR A 287 -6.85 16.89 -11.58
N ASN A 288 -8.15 17.11 -11.42
CA ASN A 288 -8.80 17.13 -10.11
C ASN A 288 -8.94 15.75 -9.44
N TYR A 289 -8.79 14.69 -10.21
CA TYR A 289 -8.98 13.30 -9.77
C TYR A 289 -7.69 12.48 -9.77
N CYS A 290 -6.60 13.03 -10.30
CA CYS A 290 -5.34 12.33 -10.51
C CYS A 290 -4.40 12.48 -9.31
N GLU A 291 -3.74 11.40 -8.92
CA GLU A 291 -2.68 11.41 -7.90
C GLU A 291 -1.39 12.06 -8.41
N GLY A 292 -1.09 11.98 -9.71
CA GLY A 292 0.15 12.46 -10.30
C GLY A 292 0.55 13.88 -9.89
N PRO A 293 -0.34 14.89 -10.01
CA PRO A 293 -0.01 16.24 -9.57
C PRO A 293 0.03 16.43 -8.04
N ARG A 294 -0.37 15.43 -7.23
CA ARG A 294 -0.41 15.49 -5.76
C ARG A 294 0.79 14.80 -5.11
N CYS A 295 1.22 13.67 -5.67
CA CYS A 295 2.30 12.85 -5.10
C CYS A 295 3.69 13.39 -5.44
N LYS A 296 4.01 14.63 -5.04
CA LYS A 296 5.23 15.32 -5.44
C LYS A 296 6.52 14.66 -4.96
N LEU A 297 6.55 14.11 -3.75
CA LEU A 297 7.71 13.37 -3.25
C LEU A 297 7.97 12.11 -4.08
N VAL A 298 6.88 11.41 -4.45
CA VAL A 298 6.97 10.23 -5.34
C VAL A 298 7.42 10.63 -6.73
N ASN A 299 6.90 11.73 -7.27
CA ASN A 299 7.36 12.28 -8.54
C ASN A 299 8.86 12.53 -8.50
N LYS A 300 9.35 13.26 -7.48
CA LYS A 300 10.78 13.52 -7.30
C LYS A 300 11.62 12.25 -7.26
N LYS A 301 11.14 11.23 -6.54
CA LYS A 301 11.83 9.94 -6.43
C LYS A 301 11.92 9.20 -7.78
N ILE A 302 10.86 9.23 -8.58
CA ILE A 302 10.78 8.47 -9.85
C ILE A 302 11.38 9.25 -11.01
N THR A 303 11.07 10.56 -11.12
CA THR A 303 11.45 11.39 -12.29
C THR A 303 12.62 12.32 -12.04
N GLY A 304 13.02 12.48 -10.77
CA GLY A 304 13.98 13.51 -10.37
C GLY A 304 13.38 14.91 -10.20
N ASN A 305 12.07 15.11 -10.50
CA ASN A 305 11.40 16.39 -10.48
C ASN A 305 10.07 16.32 -9.72
N PHE A 306 9.83 17.22 -8.75
CA PHE A 306 8.57 17.30 -8.01
C PHE A 306 7.35 17.57 -8.88
N PHE A 307 7.55 18.31 -9.96
CA PHE A 307 6.50 18.88 -10.79
C PHE A 307 6.36 18.14 -12.13
N GLU A 308 6.85 16.91 -12.19
CA GLU A 308 6.72 16.01 -13.31
C GLU A 308 6.07 14.69 -12.84
N ALA A 309 4.81 14.49 -13.20
CA ALA A 309 4.12 13.25 -12.88
C ALA A 309 4.75 12.09 -13.66
N SER A 310 5.03 10.97 -12.97
CA SER A 310 5.58 9.79 -13.63
C SER A 310 4.60 9.19 -14.64
N ALA A 311 5.13 8.57 -15.69
CA ALA A 311 4.33 7.94 -16.75
C ALA A 311 3.35 6.91 -16.16
N ILE A 312 3.78 6.12 -15.18
CA ILE A 312 2.93 5.11 -14.54
C ILE A 312 1.75 5.74 -13.77
N MET A 313 1.94 6.88 -13.10
CA MET A 313 0.85 7.57 -12.40
C MET A 313 -0.15 8.18 -13.39
N CYS A 314 0.33 8.73 -14.50
CA CYS A 314 -0.51 9.18 -15.60
C CYS A 314 -1.31 8.02 -16.20
N LEU A 315 -0.65 6.90 -16.49
CA LEU A 315 -1.26 5.71 -17.06
C LEU A 315 -2.37 5.17 -16.14
N GLN A 316 -2.07 4.94 -14.86
CA GLN A 316 -3.05 4.42 -13.90
C GLN A 316 -4.28 5.34 -13.78
N SER A 317 -4.07 6.65 -13.69
CA SER A 317 -5.18 7.61 -13.58
C SER A 317 -6.01 7.67 -14.86
N ARG A 318 -5.39 7.61 -16.04
CA ARG A 318 -6.10 7.61 -17.32
C ARG A 318 -6.91 6.35 -17.54
N VAL A 319 -6.32 5.19 -17.25
CA VAL A 319 -7.01 3.90 -17.34
C VAL A 319 -8.21 3.88 -16.40
N ALA A 320 -7.98 4.27 -15.14
CA ALA A 320 -9.02 4.35 -14.15
C ALA A 320 -10.21 5.19 -14.63
N LEU A 321 -9.96 6.37 -15.19
CA LEU A 321 -10.98 7.28 -15.69
C LEU A 321 -11.70 6.78 -16.93
N LYS A 322 -10.97 6.14 -17.85
CA LYS A 322 -11.58 5.57 -19.05
C LYS A 322 -12.45 4.36 -18.73
N MET A 323 -12.09 3.56 -17.73
CA MET A 323 -12.91 2.43 -17.27
C MET A 323 -14.28 2.86 -16.76
N MET A 324 -14.44 4.07 -16.21
CA MET A 324 -15.76 4.58 -15.80
C MET A 324 -16.79 4.63 -16.92
N ASN A 325 -16.35 4.86 -18.14
CA ASN A 325 -17.26 4.87 -19.30
C ASN A 325 -17.76 3.46 -19.67
N TYR A 326 -17.26 2.42 -18.99
CA TYR A 326 -17.67 1.02 -19.15
C TYR A 326 -18.44 0.48 -17.94
N LEU A 327 -18.59 1.27 -16.88
CA LEU A 327 -19.40 0.96 -15.70
C LEU A 327 -20.86 1.39 -15.91
#